data_1e93fb3132c1b4e57a97c9f13255d3a3
#
_entry.id   1e93fb3132c1b4e57a97c9f13255d3a3
#
_cell.length_a   1.000
_cell.length_b   1.000
_cell.length_c   1.000
_cell.angle_alpha   90.00
_cell.angle_beta   90.00
_cell.angle_gamma   90.00
#
_symmetry.space_group_name_H-M   'P 1'
#
loop_
_entity.id
_entity.type
_entity.pdbx_description
1 polymer ?
#
loop_
_entity_poly.entity_id
_entity_poly.type
_entity_poly.pdbx_seq_one_letter_code
_entity_poly.pdbx_strand_id
1 'polypeptide(L)'
;MSTATPVVRARWCDIGRVADLVAEALSPTALAAWLVPDVQRRTAVLAAVARIWTEHAMLFGDAFLLRDGTAATVWFHRYRPIPAPNRYADRLATAAGPDEERFLQLDEALAGQRPAEAHNHLALLAAPGPAGARRAAAALVGSQRWMDTLNLPTYAEAFSETDRDLFRRHGYADREAIAGPGDTTTHPMWRLSPFWADRSGGNGRWPVRRITSRTRNGRATGWALR
;
A
#
# COMPACT_ATOMS: atom_id res chain seq x y z
N MET A 1 23.86 18.05 11.76
CA MET A 1 23.16 17.63 10.53
C MET A 1 22.93 16.13 10.62
N SER A 2 21.71 15.69 10.89
CA SER A 2 21.38 14.25 10.94
C SER A 2 21.40 13.72 9.52
N THR A 3 22.39 12.89 9.18
CA THR A 3 22.44 12.20 7.89
C THR A 3 21.27 11.21 7.85
N ALA A 4 20.24 11.53 7.06
CA ALA A 4 19.12 10.60 6.85
C ALA A 4 19.68 9.26 6.35
N THR A 5 19.31 8.16 7.00
CA THR A 5 19.70 6.82 6.56
C THR A 5 19.20 6.63 5.12
N PRO A 6 20.09 6.39 4.15
CA PRO A 6 19.66 6.26 2.76
C PRO A 6 18.81 5.00 2.56
N VAL A 7 17.83 5.08 1.68
CA VAL A 7 17.10 3.91 1.19
C VAL A 7 17.87 3.26 0.04
N VAL A 8 17.75 1.96 -0.07
CA VAL A 8 18.24 1.16 -1.20
C VAL A 8 17.08 0.39 -1.80
N ARG A 9 17.10 0.22 -3.12
CA ARG A 9 16.10 -0.62 -3.80
C ARG A 9 16.34 -2.07 -3.42
N ALA A 10 15.30 -2.76 -2.97
CA ALA A 10 15.36 -4.15 -2.58
C ALA A 10 15.60 -5.04 -3.81
N ARG A 11 16.31 -6.13 -3.63
CA ARG A 11 16.54 -7.18 -4.62
C ARG A 11 15.71 -8.42 -4.26
N TRP A 12 15.64 -9.39 -5.16
CA TRP A 12 14.94 -10.65 -4.92
C TRP A 12 15.38 -11.38 -3.64
N CYS A 13 16.65 -11.30 -3.29
CA CYS A 13 17.17 -11.89 -2.04
C CYS A 13 16.70 -11.15 -0.78
N ASP A 14 16.20 -9.92 -0.92
CA ASP A 14 15.75 -9.09 0.21
C ASP A 14 14.25 -9.28 0.52
N ILE A 15 13.50 -10.00 -0.33
CA ILE A 15 12.04 -10.20 -0.18
C ILE A 15 11.68 -10.77 1.19
N GLY A 16 12.40 -11.78 1.67
CA GLY A 16 12.17 -12.34 2.99
C GLY A 16 12.30 -11.27 4.09
N ARG A 17 13.37 -10.46 4.04
CA ARG A 17 13.58 -9.39 5.02
C ARG A 17 12.47 -8.33 4.98
N VAL A 18 12.00 -7.94 3.77
CA VAL A 18 10.87 -7.01 3.64
C VAL A 18 9.61 -7.61 4.26
N ALA A 19 9.31 -8.87 3.96
CA ALA A 19 8.14 -9.58 4.49
C ALA A 19 8.16 -9.68 6.02
N ASP A 20 9.32 -10.00 6.60
CA ASP A 20 9.50 -10.08 8.06
C ASP A 20 9.27 -8.72 8.72
N LEU A 21 9.83 -7.64 8.17
CA LEU A 21 9.60 -6.28 8.67
C LEU A 21 8.12 -5.90 8.65
N VAL A 22 7.42 -6.26 7.57
CA VAL A 22 5.97 -6.00 7.44
C VAL A 22 5.21 -6.77 8.51
N ALA A 23 5.51 -8.06 8.70
CA ALA A 23 4.87 -8.89 9.70
C ALA A 23 5.11 -8.38 11.13
N GLU A 24 6.36 -8.02 11.45
CA GLU A 24 6.73 -7.46 12.75
C GLU A 24 6.00 -6.13 13.03
N ALA A 25 5.88 -5.24 12.02
CA ALA A 25 5.22 -3.96 12.16
C ALA A 25 3.70 -4.09 12.29
N LEU A 26 3.08 -5.00 11.54
CA LEU A 26 1.63 -5.20 11.54
C LEU A 26 1.14 -6.03 12.72
N SER A 27 1.90 -7.02 13.19
CA SER A 27 1.47 -8.00 14.19
C SER A 27 0.81 -7.39 15.45
N PRO A 28 1.24 -6.24 15.98
CA PRO A 28 0.60 -5.63 17.14
C PRO A 28 -0.67 -4.82 16.82
N THR A 29 -1.08 -4.68 15.56
CA THR A 29 -2.20 -3.82 15.16
C THR A 29 -3.56 -4.51 15.31
N ALA A 30 -4.63 -3.72 15.47
CA ALA A 30 -6.00 -4.23 15.49
C ALA A 30 -6.36 -4.94 14.17
N LEU A 31 -5.91 -4.41 13.03
CA LEU A 31 -6.10 -5.05 11.72
C LEU A 31 -5.48 -6.45 11.71
N ALA A 32 -4.24 -6.61 12.18
CA ALA A 32 -3.59 -7.91 12.23
C ALA A 32 -4.26 -8.88 13.19
N ALA A 33 -4.79 -8.38 14.31
CA ALA A 33 -5.57 -9.19 15.25
C ALA A 33 -6.90 -9.68 14.64
N TRP A 34 -7.51 -8.86 13.79
CA TRP A 34 -8.69 -9.27 13.02
C TRP A 34 -8.31 -10.25 11.90
N LEU A 35 -7.25 -9.99 11.14
CA LEU A 35 -6.80 -10.87 10.04
C LEU A 35 -6.42 -12.27 10.55
N VAL A 36 -5.64 -12.33 11.63
CA VAL A 36 -5.16 -13.59 12.24
C VAL A 36 -5.34 -13.51 13.75
N PRO A 37 -6.48 -13.97 14.29
CA PRO A 37 -6.76 -13.92 15.72
C PRO A 37 -5.77 -14.73 16.58
N ASP A 38 -5.27 -15.84 16.03
CA ASP A 38 -4.29 -16.68 16.71
C ASP A 38 -2.93 -15.97 16.77
N VAL A 39 -2.60 -15.49 17.97
CA VAL A 39 -1.34 -14.76 18.24
C VAL A 39 -0.10 -15.59 17.90
N GLN A 40 -0.15 -16.91 18.10
CA GLN A 40 1.01 -17.79 17.85
C GLN A 40 1.31 -17.92 16.35
N ARG A 41 0.29 -17.87 15.51
CA ARG A 41 0.41 -17.98 14.05
C ARG A 41 0.59 -16.63 13.36
N ARG A 42 0.13 -15.55 13.99
CA ARG A 42 -0.06 -14.23 13.38
C ARG A 42 1.16 -13.74 12.61
N THR A 43 2.32 -13.67 13.25
CA THR A 43 3.54 -13.13 12.58
C THR A 43 3.96 -13.98 11.40
N ALA A 44 3.89 -15.31 11.52
CA ALA A 44 4.26 -16.22 10.42
C ALA A 44 3.30 -16.09 9.21
N VAL A 45 1.99 -16.01 9.47
CA VAL A 45 0.97 -15.82 8.42
C VAL A 45 1.15 -14.47 7.74
N LEU A 46 1.30 -13.39 8.51
CA LEU A 46 1.52 -12.05 7.97
C LEU A 46 2.80 -11.99 7.12
N ALA A 47 3.89 -12.63 7.53
CA ALA A 47 5.12 -12.70 6.75
C ALA A 47 4.91 -13.46 5.42
N ALA A 48 4.20 -14.59 5.46
CA ALA A 48 3.90 -15.37 4.26
C ALA A 48 3.04 -14.60 3.26
N VAL A 49 2.02 -13.88 3.72
CA VAL A 49 1.16 -13.04 2.86
C VAL A 49 1.93 -11.81 2.35
N ALA A 50 2.68 -11.12 3.22
CA ALA A 50 3.50 -9.98 2.82
C ALA A 50 4.54 -10.35 1.77
N ARG A 51 5.08 -11.59 1.82
CA ARG A 51 5.98 -12.12 0.79
C ARG A 51 5.31 -12.19 -0.58
N ILE A 52 4.06 -12.65 -0.66
CA ILE A 52 3.30 -12.70 -1.93
C ILE A 52 3.23 -11.31 -2.56
N TRP A 53 2.84 -10.31 -1.78
CA TRP A 53 2.70 -8.93 -2.26
C TRP A 53 4.05 -8.27 -2.56
N THR A 54 5.10 -8.58 -1.80
CA THR A 54 6.46 -8.08 -2.08
C THR A 54 7.01 -8.64 -3.38
N GLU A 55 6.87 -9.94 -3.62
CA GLU A 55 7.25 -10.58 -4.88
C GLU A 55 6.49 -9.96 -6.06
N HIS A 56 5.20 -9.70 -5.88
CA HIS A 56 4.39 -9.05 -6.89
C HIS A 56 4.83 -7.61 -7.18
N ALA A 57 5.21 -6.86 -6.14
CA ALA A 57 5.74 -5.51 -6.28
C ALA A 57 7.10 -5.47 -7.01
N MET A 58 7.92 -6.52 -6.90
CA MET A 58 9.17 -6.62 -7.66
C MET A 58 8.93 -6.71 -9.19
N LEU A 59 7.72 -7.08 -9.62
CA LEU A 59 7.32 -7.18 -11.04
C LEU A 59 6.55 -5.94 -11.53
N PHE A 60 5.79 -5.29 -10.65
CA PHE A 60 4.85 -4.23 -11.01
C PHE A 60 5.04 -2.92 -10.24
N GLY A 61 6.18 -2.78 -9.60
CA GLY A 61 6.53 -1.64 -8.77
C GLY A 61 7.94 -1.74 -8.24
N ASP A 62 8.13 -1.33 -7.00
CA ASP A 62 9.41 -1.30 -6.29
C ASP A 62 9.25 -1.62 -4.82
N ALA A 63 10.26 -2.24 -4.23
CA ALA A 63 10.43 -2.30 -2.79
C ALA A 63 11.74 -1.60 -2.39
N PHE A 64 11.73 -0.92 -1.24
CA PHE A 64 12.91 -0.25 -0.71
C PHE A 64 13.14 -0.65 0.74
N LEU A 65 14.41 -0.70 1.11
CA LEU A 65 14.87 -0.88 2.48
C LEU A 65 15.66 0.34 2.94
N LEU A 66 15.58 0.72 4.20
CA LEU A 66 16.66 1.49 4.80
C LEU A 66 17.94 0.65 4.72
N ARG A 67 19.09 1.32 4.51
CA ARG A 67 20.36 0.62 4.34
C ARG A 67 20.73 -0.30 5.53
N ASP A 68 20.27 0.04 6.73
CA ASP A 68 20.45 -0.77 7.93
C ASP A 68 19.45 -1.94 8.05
N GLY A 69 18.56 -2.09 7.07
CA GLY A 69 17.57 -3.17 7.03
C GLY A 69 16.47 -3.09 8.09
N THR A 70 16.23 -1.91 8.69
CA THR A 70 15.31 -1.75 9.82
C THR A 70 13.93 -1.20 9.46
N ALA A 71 13.73 -0.78 8.21
CA ALA A 71 12.43 -0.38 7.68
C ALA A 71 12.33 -0.65 6.18
N ALA A 72 11.11 -0.83 5.70
CA ALA A 72 10.82 -1.12 4.31
C ALA A 72 9.60 -0.36 3.81
N THR A 73 9.54 -0.13 2.49
CA THR A 73 8.34 0.31 1.76
C THR A 73 8.14 -0.56 0.54
N VAL A 74 6.87 -0.83 0.21
CA VAL A 74 6.47 -1.60 -0.97
C VAL A 74 5.52 -0.75 -1.79
N TRP A 75 5.83 -0.57 -3.06
CA TRP A 75 5.16 0.32 -3.98
C TRP A 75 4.66 -0.42 -5.22
N PHE A 76 3.50 0.00 -5.76
CA PHE A 76 2.99 -0.43 -7.06
C PHE A 76 2.86 0.75 -8.01
N HIS A 77 3.24 0.57 -9.26
CA HIS A 77 3.09 1.57 -10.32
C HIS A 77 1.77 1.36 -11.05
N ARG A 78 0.73 2.06 -10.59
CA ARG A 78 -0.65 1.92 -11.11
C ARG A 78 -0.96 2.92 -12.22
N TYR A 79 -0.09 3.04 -13.20
CA TYR A 79 -0.36 3.78 -14.45
C TYR A 79 -1.08 2.91 -15.50
N ARG A 80 -1.23 1.63 -15.23
CA ARG A 80 -2.00 0.63 -15.98
C ARG A 80 -2.56 -0.41 -15.00
N PRO A 81 -3.57 -1.19 -15.40
CA PRO A 81 -4.06 -2.30 -14.59
C PRO A 81 -2.94 -3.27 -14.25
N ILE A 82 -2.87 -3.67 -12.99
CA ILE A 82 -1.93 -4.68 -12.48
C ILE A 82 -2.74 -5.95 -12.26
N PRO A 83 -2.36 -7.11 -12.85
CA PRO A 83 -3.03 -8.37 -12.61
C PRO A 83 -2.88 -8.79 -11.12
N ALA A 84 -3.68 -9.75 -10.69
CA ALA A 84 -3.46 -10.39 -9.39
C ALA A 84 -2.09 -11.13 -9.36
N PRO A 85 -1.51 -11.34 -8.18
CA PRO A 85 -0.32 -12.17 -8.05
C PRO A 85 -0.53 -13.57 -8.68
N ASN A 86 0.52 -14.12 -9.27
CA ASN A 86 0.42 -15.45 -9.90
C ASN A 86 -0.05 -16.50 -8.90
N ARG A 87 -1.09 -17.28 -9.25
CA ARG A 87 -1.74 -18.29 -8.41
C ARG A 87 -2.12 -17.73 -7.02
N TYR A 88 -2.68 -16.52 -7.00
CA TYR A 88 -2.92 -15.80 -5.74
C TYR A 88 -3.80 -16.59 -4.77
N ALA A 89 -4.91 -17.15 -5.22
CA ALA A 89 -5.82 -17.93 -4.36
C ALA A 89 -5.10 -19.13 -3.70
N ASP A 90 -4.38 -19.95 -4.49
CA ASP A 90 -3.66 -21.11 -3.96
C ASP A 90 -2.57 -20.70 -2.95
N ARG A 91 -1.85 -19.62 -3.25
CA ARG A 91 -0.77 -19.13 -2.40
C ARG A 91 -1.31 -18.52 -1.11
N LEU A 92 -2.43 -17.78 -1.21
CA LEU A 92 -3.09 -17.20 -0.05
C LEU A 92 -3.66 -18.28 0.85
N ALA A 93 -4.35 -19.27 0.29
CA ALA A 93 -4.86 -20.43 1.04
C ALA A 93 -3.74 -21.16 1.78
N THR A 94 -2.58 -21.36 1.11
CA THR A 94 -1.41 -21.98 1.74
C THR A 94 -0.83 -21.12 2.87
N ALA A 95 -0.75 -19.80 2.69
CA ALA A 95 -0.14 -18.87 3.63
C ALA A 95 -1.04 -18.59 4.85
N ALA A 96 -2.33 -18.33 4.62
CA ALA A 96 -3.28 -17.89 5.62
C ALA A 96 -4.04 -19.08 6.27
N GLY A 97 -4.26 -20.16 5.53
CA GLY A 97 -5.03 -21.32 5.99
C GLY A 97 -6.44 -20.92 6.37
N PRO A 98 -6.91 -21.18 7.61
CA PRO A 98 -8.28 -20.88 8.01
C PRO A 98 -8.62 -19.37 8.01
N ASP A 99 -7.63 -18.51 7.92
CA ASP A 99 -7.82 -17.06 7.95
C ASP A 99 -7.92 -16.44 6.54
N GLU A 100 -7.84 -17.24 5.46
CA GLU A 100 -7.84 -16.81 4.05
C GLU A 100 -8.96 -15.82 3.72
N GLU A 101 -10.20 -16.14 4.11
CA GLU A 101 -11.38 -15.32 3.82
C GLU A 101 -11.25 -13.87 4.32
N ARG A 102 -10.58 -13.65 5.45
CA ARG A 102 -10.36 -12.31 6.00
C ARG A 102 -9.40 -11.49 5.15
N PHE A 103 -8.38 -12.12 4.58
CA PHE A 103 -7.47 -11.46 3.64
C PHE A 103 -8.19 -11.10 2.34
N LEU A 104 -9.05 -11.98 1.83
CA LEU A 104 -9.88 -11.69 0.63
C LEU A 104 -10.83 -10.53 0.88
N GLN A 105 -11.48 -10.47 2.04
CA GLN A 105 -12.34 -9.34 2.42
C GLN A 105 -11.56 -8.02 2.51
N LEU A 106 -10.34 -8.04 3.06
CA LEU A 106 -9.48 -6.86 3.09
C LEU A 106 -9.07 -6.43 1.67
N ASP A 107 -8.67 -7.38 0.83
CA ASP A 107 -8.28 -7.10 -0.55
C ASP A 107 -9.42 -6.47 -1.35
N GLU A 108 -10.65 -6.98 -1.20
CA GLU A 108 -11.85 -6.43 -1.84
C GLU A 108 -12.15 -5.01 -1.35
N ALA A 109 -12.12 -4.80 -0.03
CA ALA A 109 -12.33 -3.48 0.57
C ALA A 109 -11.31 -2.47 0.05
N LEU A 110 -10.02 -2.80 0.01
CA LEU A 110 -8.97 -1.94 -0.50
C LEU A 110 -9.06 -1.73 -2.01
N ALA A 111 -9.45 -2.77 -2.78
CA ALA A 111 -9.60 -2.66 -4.22
C ALA A 111 -10.74 -1.70 -4.61
N GLY A 112 -11.85 -1.72 -3.88
CA GLY A 112 -13.00 -0.84 -4.10
C GLY A 112 -12.70 0.65 -3.86
N GLN A 113 -11.66 0.98 -3.12
CA GLN A 113 -11.27 2.32 -2.74
C GLN A 113 -10.21 2.95 -3.64
N ARG A 114 -9.55 2.12 -4.40
CA ARG A 114 -8.36 2.51 -5.15
C ARG A 114 -8.71 3.52 -6.23
N PRO A 115 -7.96 4.62 -6.34
CA PRO A 115 -8.18 5.59 -7.40
C PRO A 115 -8.03 4.97 -8.79
N ALA A 116 -8.90 5.38 -9.72
CA ALA A 116 -8.82 4.96 -11.13
C ALA A 116 -7.71 5.72 -11.89
N GLU A 117 -7.30 6.88 -11.38
CA GLU A 117 -6.27 7.72 -11.97
C GLU A 117 -4.89 7.05 -11.85
N ALA A 118 -4.01 7.33 -12.81
CA ALA A 118 -2.62 6.85 -12.76
C ALA A 118 -1.89 7.38 -11.52
N HIS A 119 -1.32 6.50 -10.71
CA HIS A 119 -0.63 6.87 -9.47
C HIS A 119 0.44 5.84 -9.06
N ASN A 120 1.33 6.25 -8.17
CA ASN A 120 2.16 5.32 -7.40
C ASN A 120 1.42 4.96 -6.11
N HIS A 121 1.27 3.69 -5.80
CA HIS A 121 0.58 3.20 -4.61
C HIS A 121 1.59 2.69 -3.58
N LEU A 122 1.68 3.36 -2.44
CA LEU A 122 2.39 2.86 -1.26
C LEU A 122 1.51 1.81 -0.58
N ALA A 123 1.75 0.55 -0.90
CA ALA A 123 0.94 -0.55 -0.37
C ALA A 123 1.35 -0.98 1.04
N LEU A 124 2.65 -0.93 1.37
CA LEU A 124 3.16 -1.32 2.68
C LEU A 124 4.26 -0.35 3.13
N LEU A 125 4.20 0.05 4.39
CA LEU A 125 5.24 0.79 5.10
C LEU A 125 5.49 0.09 6.43
N ALA A 126 6.71 -0.38 6.64
CA ALA A 126 7.07 -1.17 7.80
C ALA A 126 8.32 -0.62 8.49
N ALA A 127 8.20 -0.37 9.79
CA ALA A 127 9.30 0.06 10.63
C ALA A 127 9.05 -0.38 12.08
N PRO A 128 9.27 -1.66 12.40
CA PRO A 128 8.96 -2.21 13.72
C PRO A 128 9.88 -1.65 14.82
N GLY A 129 9.42 -1.76 16.05
CA GLY A 129 10.18 -1.46 17.26
C GLY A 129 10.21 0.01 17.69
N PRO A 130 10.94 0.34 18.78
CA PRO A 130 10.82 1.62 19.49
C PRO A 130 11.14 2.88 18.67
N ALA A 131 12.04 2.79 17.70
CA ALA A 131 12.37 3.90 16.81
C ALA A 131 11.55 3.89 15.51
N GLY A 132 10.43 3.13 15.46
CA GLY A 132 9.63 2.88 14.28
C GLY A 132 9.18 4.16 13.57
N ALA A 133 8.59 5.11 14.28
CA ALA A 133 8.10 6.36 13.68
C ALA A 133 9.19 7.14 12.91
N ARG A 134 10.40 7.24 13.46
CA ARG A 134 11.51 7.92 12.79
C ARG A 134 12.00 7.15 11.55
N ARG A 135 12.06 5.81 11.66
CA ARG A 135 12.47 4.94 10.56
C ARG A 135 11.44 4.91 9.45
N ALA A 136 10.15 4.86 9.81
CA ALA A 136 9.04 4.96 8.86
C ALA A 136 9.12 6.27 8.06
N ALA A 137 9.33 7.41 8.75
CA ALA A 137 9.51 8.70 8.09
C ALA A 137 10.73 8.69 7.13
N ALA A 138 11.85 8.14 7.57
CA ALA A 138 13.06 8.06 6.74
C ALA A 138 12.86 7.17 5.50
N ALA A 139 12.22 6.00 5.67
CA ALA A 139 11.91 5.06 4.59
C ALA A 139 10.91 5.67 3.60
N LEU A 140 9.84 6.31 4.12
CA LEU A 140 8.86 7.01 3.30
C LEU A 140 9.51 8.11 2.47
N VAL A 141 10.22 9.05 3.10
CA VAL A 141 10.86 10.18 2.40
C VAL A 141 11.88 9.69 1.37
N GLY A 142 12.68 8.70 1.74
CA GLY A 142 13.71 8.15 0.84
C GLY A 142 13.10 7.50 -0.39
N SER A 143 12.13 6.60 -0.24
CA SER A 143 11.46 5.92 -1.36
C SER A 143 10.57 6.87 -2.17
N GLN A 144 9.90 7.83 -1.52
CA GLN A 144 9.05 8.81 -2.18
C GLN A 144 9.82 9.69 -3.17
N ARG A 145 11.10 10.03 -2.89
CA ARG A 145 11.95 10.75 -3.84
C ARG A 145 12.11 9.99 -5.16
N TRP A 146 12.17 8.66 -5.11
CA TRP A 146 12.20 7.82 -6.31
C TRP A 146 10.85 7.86 -7.03
N MET A 147 9.75 7.77 -6.30
CA MET A 147 8.41 7.86 -6.88
C MET A 147 8.15 9.22 -7.53
N ASP A 148 8.66 10.31 -6.95
CA ASP A 148 8.53 11.67 -7.48
C ASP A 148 9.18 11.85 -8.86
N THR A 149 10.22 11.05 -9.18
CA THR A 149 10.84 11.07 -10.52
C THR A 149 9.91 10.59 -11.64
N LEU A 150 8.87 9.85 -11.29
CA LEU A 150 7.85 9.37 -12.24
C LEU A 150 6.77 10.41 -12.55
N ASN A 151 6.77 11.55 -11.84
CA ASN A 151 5.78 12.63 -11.98
C ASN A 151 4.31 12.19 -11.82
N LEU A 152 4.08 11.08 -11.13
CA LEU A 152 2.74 10.59 -10.80
C LEU A 152 2.38 11.00 -9.36
N PRO A 153 1.08 11.25 -9.08
CA PRO A 153 0.62 11.36 -7.71
C PRO A 153 0.85 10.05 -6.95
N THR A 154 0.80 10.14 -5.63
CA THR A 154 0.96 9.00 -4.73
C THR A 154 -0.32 8.75 -3.94
N TYR A 155 -0.71 7.50 -3.84
CA TYR A 155 -1.81 7.01 -3.02
C TYR A 155 -1.27 6.11 -1.91
N ALA A 156 -1.87 6.18 -0.73
CA ALA A 156 -1.58 5.31 0.40
C ALA A 156 -2.85 5.09 1.22
N GLU A 157 -2.91 4.01 1.98
CA GLU A 157 -3.93 3.78 3.01
C GLU A 157 -3.28 3.88 4.39
N ALA A 158 -3.84 4.72 5.27
CA ALA A 158 -3.48 4.75 6.68
C ALA A 158 -4.49 3.93 7.50
N PHE A 159 -3.99 3.02 8.31
CA PHE A 159 -4.79 2.14 9.18
C PHE A 159 -4.77 2.60 10.64
N SER A 160 -4.10 3.69 10.94
CA SER A 160 -4.04 4.31 12.26
C SER A 160 -3.90 5.82 12.15
N GLU A 161 -4.27 6.56 13.22
CA GLU A 161 -4.01 8.00 13.28
C GLU A 161 -2.51 8.32 13.24
N THR A 162 -1.67 7.44 13.76
CA THR A 162 -0.20 7.59 13.70
C THR A 162 0.30 7.57 12.25
N ASP A 163 -0.20 6.65 11.43
CA ASP A 163 0.14 6.57 10.01
C ASP A 163 -0.41 7.77 9.25
N ARG A 164 -1.65 8.15 9.54
CA ARG A 164 -2.32 9.30 8.95
C ARG A 164 -1.55 10.59 9.21
N ASP A 165 -1.11 10.81 10.46
CA ASP A 165 -0.28 11.95 10.83
C ASP A 165 1.10 11.91 10.19
N LEU A 166 1.69 10.73 10.05
CA LEU A 166 2.93 10.55 9.31
C LEU A 166 2.75 11.00 7.86
N PHE A 167 1.74 10.50 7.17
CA PHE A 167 1.47 10.85 5.78
C PHE A 167 1.15 12.33 5.60
N ARG A 168 0.34 12.95 6.47
CA ARG A 168 0.05 14.39 6.44
C ARG A 168 1.31 15.24 6.52
N ARG A 169 2.24 14.91 7.44
CA ARG A 169 3.54 15.60 7.57
C ARG A 169 4.39 15.48 6.32
N HIS A 170 4.12 14.51 5.46
CA HIS A 170 4.84 14.29 4.19
C HIS A 170 4.03 14.66 2.95
N GLY A 171 3.03 15.54 3.12
CA GLY A 171 2.32 16.18 2.02
C GLY A 171 1.14 15.39 1.47
N TYR A 172 0.68 14.34 2.16
CA TYR A 172 -0.56 13.65 1.80
C TYR A 172 -1.76 14.39 2.39
N ALA A 173 -2.81 14.49 1.60
CA ALA A 173 -4.12 14.97 2.01
C ALA A 173 -5.07 13.80 2.24
N ASP A 174 -5.96 13.94 3.23
CA ASP A 174 -7.00 12.94 3.49
C ASP A 174 -7.99 12.89 2.33
N ARG A 175 -8.47 11.69 2.06
CA ARG A 175 -9.69 11.44 1.31
C ARG A 175 -10.78 10.95 2.27
N GLU A 176 -11.97 10.68 1.76
CA GLU A 176 -13.08 10.18 2.57
C GLU A 176 -12.66 8.86 3.27
N ALA A 177 -12.84 8.84 4.58
CA ALA A 177 -12.53 7.66 5.39
C ALA A 177 -13.54 6.55 5.12
N ILE A 178 -13.12 5.31 5.24
CA ILE A 178 -13.91 4.16 4.83
C ILE A 178 -13.92 3.13 5.95
N ALA A 179 -15.11 2.58 6.21
CA ALA A 179 -15.23 1.44 7.09
C ALA A 179 -14.49 0.25 6.48
N GLY A 180 -13.49 -0.23 7.18
CA GLY A 180 -12.77 -1.45 6.86
C GLY A 180 -13.42 -2.67 7.54
N PRO A 181 -12.95 -3.87 7.22
CA PRO A 181 -13.42 -5.07 7.89
C PRO A 181 -13.03 -5.06 9.39
N GLY A 182 -13.85 -5.71 10.25
CA GLY A 182 -13.55 -5.85 11.67
C GLY A 182 -13.52 -4.54 12.46
N ASP A 183 -14.43 -3.62 12.19
CA ASP A 183 -14.53 -2.30 12.82
C ASP A 183 -13.27 -1.43 12.67
N THR A 184 -12.41 -1.77 11.70
CA THR A 184 -11.26 -0.94 11.36
C THR A 184 -11.69 0.23 10.46
N THR A 185 -11.03 1.36 10.61
CA THR A 185 -11.20 2.51 9.69
C THR A 185 -9.95 2.64 8.84
N THR A 186 -10.15 2.69 7.53
CA THR A 186 -9.08 2.98 6.59
C THR A 186 -9.19 4.42 6.13
N HIS A 187 -8.07 5.14 6.15
CA HIS A 187 -7.98 6.51 5.69
C HIS A 187 -7.18 6.56 4.38
N PRO A 188 -7.86 6.63 3.22
CA PRO A 188 -7.18 6.82 1.95
C PRO A 188 -6.52 8.20 1.93
N MET A 189 -5.29 8.25 1.46
CA MET A 189 -4.45 9.44 1.47
C MET A 189 -3.90 9.69 0.07
N TRP A 190 -3.82 10.96 -0.34
CA TRP A 190 -3.38 11.35 -1.67
C TRP A 190 -2.35 12.46 -1.64
N ARG A 191 -1.28 12.33 -2.41
CA ARG A 191 -0.25 13.34 -2.53
C ARG A 191 0.04 13.63 -4.00
N LEU A 192 0.05 14.89 -4.37
CA LEU A 192 0.55 15.30 -5.69
C LEU A 192 2.08 15.18 -5.73
N SER A 193 2.64 14.82 -6.88
CA SER A 193 4.09 14.95 -7.06
C SER A 193 4.49 16.43 -7.02
N PRO A 194 5.74 16.76 -6.64
CA PRO A 194 6.21 18.15 -6.61
C PRO A 194 5.98 18.89 -7.92
N PHE A 195 6.17 18.22 -9.05
CA PHE A 195 5.94 18.78 -10.38
C PHE A 195 4.52 19.33 -10.58
N TRP A 196 3.51 18.66 -10.03
CA TRP A 196 2.12 19.09 -10.13
C TRP A 196 1.71 20.04 -9.01
N ALA A 197 2.30 19.88 -7.81
CA ALA A 197 2.04 20.74 -6.67
C ALA A 197 2.43 22.20 -6.97
N ASP A 198 3.59 22.42 -7.57
CA ASP A 198 4.07 23.76 -7.95
C ASP A 198 3.18 24.42 -9.01
N ARG A 199 2.56 23.65 -9.91
CA ARG A 199 1.66 24.14 -10.96
C ARG A 199 0.24 24.41 -10.49
N SER A 200 -0.18 23.81 -9.39
CA SER A 200 -1.54 23.92 -8.86
C SER A 200 -1.71 25.10 -7.91
N GLY A 201 -0.71 25.95 -7.71
CA GLY A 201 -0.79 27.16 -6.88
C GLY A 201 -1.19 26.91 -5.43
N GLY A 202 -0.76 25.78 -4.85
CA GLY A 202 -0.98 25.49 -3.43
C GLY A 202 -2.39 25.05 -3.01
N ASN A 203 -3.36 25.14 -3.88
CA ASN A 203 -4.75 24.73 -3.58
C ASN A 203 -5.03 23.30 -4.08
N GLY A 204 -4.45 22.30 -3.53
CA GLY A 204 -4.55 20.85 -3.78
C GLY A 204 -5.81 20.24 -4.42
N ARG A 205 -6.57 21.01 -5.19
CA ARG A 205 -7.70 20.55 -5.98
C ARG A 205 -7.21 20.21 -7.38
N TRP A 206 -6.99 18.92 -7.61
CA TRP A 206 -7.00 18.36 -8.95
C TRP A 206 -8.33 18.74 -9.63
N PRO A 207 -8.34 19.20 -10.90
CA PRO A 207 -9.58 19.33 -11.65
C PRO A 207 -10.18 17.93 -11.79
N VAL A 208 -11.11 17.59 -10.92
CA VAL A 208 -11.96 16.40 -11.08
C VAL A 208 -12.73 16.62 -12.38
N ARG A 209 -12.25 16.09 -13.49
CA ARG A 209 -13.11 15.86 -14.65
C ARG A 209 -14.19 14.89 -14.18
N ARG A 210 -15.35 15.43 -13.84
CA ARG A 210 -16.55 14.59 -13.75
C ARG A 210 -16.72 13.96 -15.13
N ILE A 211 -16.36 12.70 -15.22
CA ILE A 211 -16.84 11.86 -16.32
C ILE A 211 -18.32 11.70 -16.01
N THR A 212 -19.16 12.60 -16.56
CA THR A 212 -20.58 12.36 -16.62
C THR A 212 -20.73 11.11 -17.48
N SER A 213 -21.05 10.00 -16.83
CA SER A 213 -21.50 8.79 -17.50
C SER A 213 -22.77 9.14 -18.26
N ARG A 214 -22.60 9.41 -19.55
CA ARG A 214 -23.72 9.49 -20.48
C ARG A 214 -24.21 8.07 -20.66
N THR A 215 -25.21 7.70 -19.88
CA THR A 215 -25.98 6.47 -20.08
C THR A 215 -26.51 6.47 -21.49
N ARG A 216 -25.84 5.77 -22.38
CA ARG A 216 -26.38 5.41 -23.69
C ARG A 216 -27.13 4.11 -23.51
N ASN A 217 -28.46 4.21 -23.45
CA ASN A 217 -29.36 3.06 -23.63
C ASN A 217 -28.96 2.28 -24.87
N GLY A 218 -28.73 0.99 -24.75
CA GLY A 218 -28.60 0.13 -25.92
C GLY A 218 -27.98 -1.24 -25.65
N ARG A 219 -28.84 -2.21 -25.36
CA ARG A 219 -28.69 -3.66 -25.62
C ARG A 219 -27.43 -4.40 -25.12
N ALA A 220 -27.72 -5.25 -24.15
CA ALA A 220 -26.91 -6.40 -23.78
C ALA A 220 -26.63 -7.31 -24.99
N THR A 221 -25.34 -7.60 -25.23
CA THR A 221 -24.93 -8.82 -25.95
C THR A 221 -23.92 -9.52 -25.05
N GLY A 222 -24.35 -10.68 -24.53
CA GLY A 222 -23.50 -11.52 -23.69
C GLY A 222 -22.33 -12.11 -24.51
N TRP A 223 -21.18 -12.17 -23.83
CA TRP A 223 -20.11 -13.07 -24.22
C TRP A 223 -19.85 -14.02 -23.04
N ALA A 224 -20.40 -15.24 -23.18
CA ALA A 224 -19.97 -16.38 -22.38
C ALA A 224 -18.67 -16.89 -23.00
N LEU A 225 -17.63 -17.00 -22.19
CA LEU A 225 -16.45 -17.80 -22.52
C LEU A 225 -16.51 -19.08 -21.68
N ARG A 226 -16.48 -20.19 -22.39
CA ARG A 226 -16.30 -21.54 -21.87
C ARG A 226 -14.87 -21.74 -21.37
#